data_f34aca5129b2ce51f9c7412d9c296c95
#
_entry.id   f34aca5129b2ce51f9c7412d9c296c95
#
_cell.length_a   1.000
_cell.length_b   1.000
_cell.length_c   1.000
_cell.angle_alpha   90.00
_cell.angle_beta   90.00
_cell.angle_gamma   90.00
#
_symmetry.space_group_name_H-M   'P 1'
#
loop_
_entity.id
_entity.type
_entity.pdbx_description
1 polymer ?
#
loop_
_entity_poly.entity_id
_entity_poly.type
_entity_poly.pdbx_seq_one_letter_code
_entity_poly.pdbx_strand_id
1 'polypeptide(L)'
;MSEQDFREVYERHVGAVAKGDFKAALADMVQENLPAVLDGVTVPRGVVNGFEITDVRAEGDTRVGETVYDTPEGVIGLRSIWERHDGQWKAAALENFPASGEPA
;
A
#
# COMPACT_ATOMS: atom_id res chain seq x y z
N MET A 1 -8.48 8.92 17.77
CA MET A 1 -8.82 8.22 16.61
C MET A 1 -8.50 6.77 16.72
N SER A 2 -9.16 6.01 15.96
CA SER A 2 -9.13 4.58 16.13
C SER A 2 -8.40 3.92 14.99
N GLU A 3 -8.16 2.63 15.12
CA GLU A 3 -7.64 1.81 14.04
C GLU A 3 -8.50 1.91 12.80
N GLN A 4 -9.77 2.13 13.03
CA GLN A 4 -10.73 2.22 11.94
C GLN A 4 -10.42 3.36 11.00
N ASP A 5 -9.91 4.47 11.54
CA ASP A 5 -9.53 5.59 10.70
C ASP A 5 -8.45 5.19 9.70
N PHE A 6 -7.45 4.46 10.18
CA PHE A 6 -6.40 4.02 9.28
C PHE A 6 -6.94 3.04 8.26
N ARG A 7 -7.79 2.12 8.69
CA ARG A 7 -8.32 1.13 7.75
C ARG A 7 -9.07 1.80 6.62
N GLU A 8 -9.84 2.83 6.91
CA GLU A 8 -10.57 3.53 5.88
C GLU A 8 -9.63 4.23 4.90
N VAL A 9 -8.58 4.84 5.43
CA VAL A 9 -7.58 5.49 4.60
C VAL A 9 -6.90 4.47 3.70
N TYR A 10 -6.55 3.33 4.28
CA TYR A 10 -5.83 2.30 3.54
C TYR A 10 -6.71 1.70 2.45
N GLU A 11 -7.98 1.43 2.76
CA GLU A 11 -8.89 0.87 1.77
C GLU A 11 -9.07 1.83 0.59
N ARG A 12 -9.17 3.12 0.87
CA ARG A 12 -9.30 4.11 -0.18
C ARG A 12 -8.03 4.16 -1.03
N HIS A 13 -6.88 4.09 -0.38
CA HIS A 13 -5.59 4.10 -1.07
C HIS A 13 -5.46 2.89 -2.00
N VAL A 14 -5.76 1.71 -1.49
CA VAL A 14 -5.69 0.48 -2.28
C VAL A 14 -6.65 0.56 -3.46
N GLY A 15 -7.83 1.11 -3.24
CA GLY A 15 -8.78 1.29 -4.33
C GLY A 15 -8.25 2.21 -5.42
N ALA A 16 -7.53 3.27 -5.03
CA ALA A 16 -6.94 4.17 -6.01
C ALA A 16 -5.89 3.46 -6.83
N VAL A 17 -5.04 2.66 -6.18
CA VAL A 17 -4.03 1.88 -6.89
C VAL A 17 -4.70 0.94 -7.88
N ALA A 18 -5.75 0.26 -7.44
CA ALA A 18 -6.43 -0.72 -8.29
C ALA A 18 -7.09 -0.07 -9.49
N LYS A 19 -7.52 1.17 -9.36
CA LYS A 19 -8.14 1.89 -10.46
C LYS A 19 -7.14 2.52 -11.40
N GLY A 20 -5.85 2.50 -11.03
CA GLY A 20 -4.84 3.17 -11.80
C GLY A 20 -4.76 4.66 -11.54
N ASP A 21 -5.37 5.12 -10.46
CA ASP A 21 -5.33 6.52 -10.08
C ASP A 21 -4.06 6.77 -9.26
N PHE A 22 -2.93 6.78 -9.96
CA PHE A 22 -1.65 6.87 -9.28
C PHE A 22 -1.43 8.24 -8.64
N LYS A 23 -2.03 9.28 -9.21
CA LYS A 23 -1.92 10.60 -8.61
C LYS A 23 -2.50 10.59 -7.19
N ALA A 24 -3.67 10.01 -7.02
CA ALA A 24 -4.29 9.92 -5.71
C ALA A 24 -3.48 9.03 -4.78
N ALA A 25 -2.98 7.90 -5.31
CA ALA A 25 -2.19 6.99 -4.50
C ALA A 25 -0.91 7.65 -4.02
N LEU A 26 -0.21 8.37 -4.90
CA LEU A 26 1.03 9.03 -4.52
C LEU A 26 0.80 10.17 -3.54
N ALA A 27 -0.37 10.80 -3.61
CA ALA A 27 -0.70 11.88 -2.67
C ALA A 27 -0.82 11.36 -1.24
N ASP A 28 -1.07 10.07 -1.06
CA ASP A 28 -1.16 9.47 0.26
C ASP A 28 0.20 9.12 0.85
N MET A 29 1.29 9.41 0.14
CA MET A 29 2.62 9.02 0.58
C MET A 29 3.37 10.22 1.12
N VAL A 30 4.38 9.94 1.93
CA VAL A 30 5.25 10.99 2.44
C VAL A 30 6.09 11.47 1.25
N GLN A 31 5.83 12.69 0.81
CA GLN A 31 6.42 13.20 -0.42
C GLN A 31 7.95 13.26 -0.35
N GLU A 32 8.47 13.57 0.81
CA GLU A 32 9.92 13.64 0.99
C GLU A 32 10.61 12.31 0.78
N ASN A 33 9.87 11.23 0.96
CA ASN A 33 10.45 9.89 0.83
C ASN A 33 10.42 9.37 -0.59
N LEU A 34 9.65 9.99 -1.46
CA LEU A 34 9.68 9.65 -2.88
C LEU A 34 10.91 10.27 -3.48
N PRO A 35 11.60 9.65 -4.38
CA PRO A 35 11.39 8.35 -4.99
C PRO A 35 12.03 7.18 -4.24
N ALA A 36 12.71 7.47 -3.12
CA ALA A 36 13.42 6.41 -2.40
C ALA A 36 12.48 5.26 -2.02
N VAL A 37 11.24 5.59 -1.65
CA VAL A 37 10.24 4.60 -1.26
C VAL A 37 9.98 3.63 -2.40
N LEU A 38 10.00 4.12 -3.64
CA LEU A 38 9.67 3.31 -4.81
C LEU A 38 10.87 2.58 -5.39
N ASP A 39 12.07 2.91 -4.92
CA ASP A 39 13.29 2.34 -5.47
C ASP A 39 13.36 0.85 -5.14
N GLY A 40 13.44 0.02 -6.17
CA GLY A 40 13.55 -1.41 -6.00
C GLY A 40 12.27 -2.11 -5.59
N VAL A 41 11.14 -1.40 -5.56
CA VAL A 41 9.87 -1.96 -5.17
C VAL A 41 8.99 -2.13 -6.41
N THR A 42 8.38 -3.31 -6.53
CA THR A 42 7.46 -3.58 -7.62
C THR A 42 6.06 -3.15 -7.20
N VAL A 43 5.49 -2.23 -7.96
CA VAL A 43 4.14 -1.74 -7.70
C VAL A 43 3.29 -1.95 -8.94
N PRO A 44 1.95 -2.06 -8.78
CA PRO A 44 1.09 -2.13 -9.96
C PRO A 44 1.20 -0.86 -10.78
N ARG A 45 1.40 -1.01 -12.09
CA ARG A 45 1.60 0.15 -12.95
C ARG A 45 0.60 0.23 -14.08
N GLY A 46 -0.38 -0.64 -14.07
CA GLY A 46 -1.37 -0.67 -15.13
C GLY A 46 -2.61 -1.36 -14.64
N VAL A 47 -3.08 -2.30 -15.44
CA VAL A 47 -4.31 -2.99 -15.12
C VAL A 47 -4.15 -3.83 -13.87
N VAL A 48 -5.09 -3.69 -12.95
CA VAL A 48 -5.20 -4.56 -11.78
C VAL A 48 -6.51 -5.31 -11.93
N ASN A 49 -6.43 -6.64 -12.02
CA ASN A 49 -7.61 -7.47 -12.20
C ASN A 49 -8.40 -7.62 -10.90
N GLY A 50 -7.72 -7.56 -9.79
CA GLY A 50 -8.36 -7.66 -8.48
C GLY A 50 -7.32 -7.48 -7.41
N PHE A 51 -7.78 -7.38 -6.18
CA PHE A 51 -6.86 -7.25 -5.06
C PHE A 51 -7.51 -7.81 -3.81
N GLU A 52 -6.66 -8.12 -2.84
CA GLU A 52 -7.13 -8.54 -1.53
C GLU A 52 -6.24 -7.92 -0.47
N ILE A 53 -6.85 -7.23 0.49
CA ILE A 53 -6.14 -6.72 1.64
C ILE A 53 -5.99 -7.88 2.61
N THR A 54 -4.74 -8.29 2.85
CA THR A 54 -4.49 -9.50 3.63
C THR A 54 -4.21 -9.20 5.10
N ASP A 55 -3.77 -7.97 5.41
CA ASP A 55 -3.50 -7.63 6.79
C ASP A 55 -3.50 -6.12 6.97
N VAL A 56 -4.01 -5.68 8.11
CA VAL A 56 -3.92 -4.29 8.54
C VAL A 56 -3.67 -4.36 10.03
N ARG A 57 -2.55 -3.78 10.47
CA ARG A 57 -2.20 -3.89 11.89
C ARG A 57 -1.49 -2.66 12.38
N ALA A 58 -1.48 -2.50 13.67
CA ALA A 58 -0.76 -1.43 14.35
C ALA A 58 0.57 -1.98 14.85
N GLU A 59 1.63 -1.19 14.65
CA GLU A 59 2.95 -1.52 15.21
C GLU A 59 3.49 -0.26 15.85
N GLY A 60 3.27 -0.12 17.16
CA GLY A 60 3.64 1.09 17.85
C GLY A 60 2.88 2.28 17.30
N ASP A 61 3.61 3.31 16.92
CA ASP A 61 3.01 4.53 16.37
C ASP A 61 2.75 4.42 14.87
N THR A 62 3.13 3.32 14.27
CA THR A 62 2.94 3.14 12.84
C THR A 62 1.80 2.17 12.58
N ARG A 63 1.41 2.11 11.32
CA ARG A 63 0.42 1.15 10.85
C ARG A 63 0.98 0.44 9.64
N VAL A 64 0.62 -0.82 9.49
CA VAL A 64 1.09 -1.62 8.37
C VAL A 64 -0.10 -2.15 7.61
N GLY A 65 -0.07 -1.99 6.29
CA GLY A 65 -1.09 -2.58 5.43
C GLY A 65 -0.43 -3.51 4.43
N GLU A 66 -1.03 -4.67 4.22
CA GLU A 66 -0.54 -5.65 3.25
C GLU A 66 -1.64 -6.00 2.29
N THR A 67 -1.34 -5.94 1.01
CA THR A 67 -2.32 -6.19 -0.04
C THR A 67 -1.66 -6.98 -1.15
N VAL A 68 -2.42 -7.89 -1.72
CA VAL A 68 -2.00 -8.66 -2.89
C VAL A 68 -2.79 -8.14 -4.08
N TYR A 69 -2.08 -7.77 -5.14
CA TYR A 69 -2.70 -7.27 -6.38
C TYR A 69 -2.51 -8.31 -7.47
N ASP A 70 -3.58 -8.62 -8.17
CA ASP A 70 -3.55 -9.54 -9.28
C ASP A 70 -3.46 -8.74 -10.57
N THR A 71 -2.37 -8.89 -11.29
CA THR A 71 -2.15 -8.15 -12.53
C THR A 71 -1.85 -9.11 -13.65
N PRO A 72 -1.97 -8.65 -14.91
CA PRO A 72 -1.65 -9.52 -16.06
C PRO A 72 -0.21 -10.01 -16.05
N GLU A 73 0.70 -9.31 -15.37
CA GLU A 73 2.09 -9.72 -15.31
C GLU A 73 2.40 -10.60 -14.12
N GLY A 74 1.42 -10.83 -13.25
CA GLY A 74 1.63 -11.66 -12.08
C GLY A 74 1.03 -11.03 -10.85
N VAL A 75 1.24 -11.70 -9.74
CA VAL A 75 0.69 -11.27 -8.45
C VAL A 75 1.75 -10.48 -7.71
N ILE A 76 1.36 -9.32 -7.19
CA ILE A 76 2.26 -8.43 -6.47
C ILE A 76 1.81 -8.33 -5.03
N GLY A 77 2.68 -8.75 -4.10
CA GLY A 77 2.46 -8.51 -2.67
C GLY A 77 3.14 -7.22 -2.27
N LEU A 78 2.36 -6.32 -1.71
CA LEU A 78 2.88 -5.00 -1.38
C LEU A 78 2.52 -4.66 0.06
N ARG A 79 3.55 -4.38 0.84
CA ARG A 79 3.42 -3.97 2.25
C ARG A 79 3.78 -2.51 2.35
N SER A 80 2.91 -1.73 2.98
CA SER A 80 3.17 -0.32 3.19
C SER A 80 3.19 -0.02 4.68
N ILE A 81 4.11 0.84 5.07
CA ILE A 81 4.25 1.27 6.45
C ILE A 81 3.84 2.73 6.50
N TRP A 82 2.90 3.04 7.40
CA TRP A 82 2.25 4.34 7.45
C TRP A 82 2.57 5.04 8.76
N GLU A 83 2.72 6.34 8.66
CA GLU A 83 2.97 7.21 9.79
C GLU A 83 1.95 8.33 9.80
N ARG A 84 1.72 8.89 10.97
CA ARG A 84 0.82 10.02 11.07
C ARG A 84 1.61 11.32 10.93
N HIS A 85 1.20 12.14 9.98
CA HIS A 85 1.81 13.44 9.73
C HIS A 85 0.70 14.48 9.72
N ASP A 86 0.76 15.44 10.65
CA ASP A 86 -0.23 16.51 10.74
C ASP A 86 -1.66 15.97 10.83
N GLY A 87 -1.81 14.89 11.59
CA GLY A 87 -3.12 14.30 11.79
C GLY A 87 -3.59 13.39 10.67
N GLN A 88 -2.76 13.18 9.66
CA GLN A 88 -3.12 12.33 8.52
C GLN A 88 -2.17 11.16 8.40
N TRP A 89 -2.72 10.04 7.98
CA TRP A 89 -1.89 8.86 7.72
C TRP A 89 -1.26 8.99 6.36
N LYS A 90 0.07 8.80 6.31
CA LYS A 90 0.84 8.85 5.07
C LYS A 90 1.75 7.64 5.01
N ALA A 91 1.86 7.06 3.83
CA ALA A 91 2.74 5.92 3.63
C ALA A 91 4.19 6.40 3.58
N ALA A 92 5.01 5.88 4.47
CA ALA A 92 6.40 6.30 4.60
C ALA A 92 7.36 5.33 3.95
N ALA A 93 6.96 4.05 3.77
CA ALA A 93 7.83 3.03 3.19
C ALA A 93 6.98 1.98 2.51
N LEU A 94 7.57 1.36 1.51
CA LEU A 94 6.95 0.25 0.79
C LEU A 94 7.96 -0.87 0.68
N GLU A 95 7.45 -2.11 0.70
CA GLU A 95 8.28 -3.27 0.41
C GLU A 95 7.40 -4.35 -0.16
N ASN A 96 8.01 -5.23 -0.93
CA ASN A 96 7.29 -6.37 -1.46
C ASN A 96 7.39 -7.54 -0.48
N PHE A 97 6.38 -8.40 -0.52
CA PHE A 97 6.43 -9.65 0.23
C PHE A 97 5.93 -10.77 -0.67
N PRO A 98 6.24 -12.04 -0.34
CA PRO A 98 5.80 -13.14 -1.19
C PRO A 98 4.28 -13.17 -1.25
N ALA A 99 3.75 -13.12 -2.46
CA ALA A 99 2.32 -13.10 -2.67
C ALA A 99 1.77 -14.51 -2.49
N SER A 100 0.52 -14.55 -2.12
CA SER A 100 -0.14 -15.82 -1.93
C SER A 100 -0.18 -16.59 -3.25
N GLY A 101 -0.13 -17.89 -3.15
CA GLY A 101 -0.09 -18.73 -4.31
C GLY A 101 1.29 -19.12 -4.73
N GLU A 102 2.29 -18.44 -4.21
CA GLU A 102 3.65 -18.82 -4.50
C GLU A 102 4.07 -19.96 -3.62
N PRO A 103 4.60 -21.02 -4.18
CA PRO A 103 5.13 -22.08 -3.34
C PRO A 103 6.26 -21.54 -2.51
N ALA A 104 6.30 -21.95 -1.30
CA ALA A 104 7.36 -21.49 -0.44
C ALA A 104 8.69 -22.04 -0.92
#